data_cccd9f136137ef6a8e6127d9529e4c52
#
_entry.id   cccd9f136137ef6a8e6127d9529e4c52
#
_cell.length_a   1.000
_cell.length_b   1.000
_cell.length_c   1.000
_cell.angle_alpha   90.00
_cell.angle_beta   90.00
_cell.angle_gamma   90.00
#
_symmetry.space_group_name_H-M   'P 1'
#
loop_
_entity.id
_entity.type
_entity.pdbx_description
1 polymer ?
#
loop_
_entity_poly.entity_id
_entity_poly.type
_entity_poly.pdbx_seq_one_letter_code
_entity_poly.pdbx_strand_id
1 'polypeptide(L)'
;MKLYQYRAKVERIVDGDTCYVLLDMGCHCFHTESLRVAGVNTPELFSGDQREAGGAAREFVVDWVIDAENNAANQDWPFEVETFKDRMTFSRYIGHIVRKDTGESLAAALVAAGHGVAS
;
A
#
# COMPACT_ATOMS: atom_id res chain seq x y z
N MET A 1 -1.02 21.38 -7.99
CA MET A 1 0.07 20.42 -7.69
C MET A 1 -0.07 19.96 -6.25
N LYS A 2 -0.09 18.66 -6.04
CA LYS A 2 -0.12 18.11 -4.67
C LYS A 2 1.29 17.81 -4.20
N LEU A 3 1.62 18.26 -2.98
CA LEU A 3 2.86 17.91 -2.31
C LEU A 3 2.74 16.51 -1.72
N TYR A 4 3.88 15.82 -1.61
CA TYR A 4 3.97 14.51 -0.98
C TYR A 4 3.16 13.42 -1.69
N GLN A 5 2.92 13.60 -2.99
CA GLN A 5 2.31 12.60 -3.85
C GLN A 5 3.34 12.16 -4.88
N TYR A 6 3.57 10.83 -4.96
CA TYR A 6 4.63 10.26 -5.78
C TYR A 6 4.08 9.08 -6.56
N ARG A 7 4.61 8.87 -7.77
CA ARG A 7 4.41 7.59 -8.43
C ARG A 7 5.28 6.55 -7.72
N ALA A 8 4.79 5.31 -7.65
CA ALA A 8 5.41 4.30 -6.80
C ALA A 8 5.29 2.90 -7.37
N LYS A 9 6.18 2.03 -6.88
CA LYS A 9 6.11 0.58 -7.04
C LYS A 9 6.07 -0.03 -5.66
N VAL A 10 5.36 -1.14 -5.52
CA VAL A 10 5.35 -1.90 -4.26
C VAL A 10 6.49 -2.91 -4.33
N GLU A 11 7.40 -2.85 -3.38
CA GLU A 11 8.56 -3.75 -3.34
C GLU A 11 8.32 -4.98 -2.49
N ARG A 12 7.64 -4.81 -1.35
CA ARG A 12 7.43 -5.91 -0.41
C ARG A 12 6.15 -5.66 0.38
N ILE A 13 5.37 -6.71 0.58
CA ILE A 13 4.14 -6.67 1.38
C ILE A 13 4.41 -7.42 2.68
N VAL A 14 4.27 -6.72 3.82
CA VAL A 14 4.49 -7.29 5.15
C VAL A 14 3.18 -7.83 5.70
N ASP A 15 2.16 -6.97 5.81
CA ASP A 15 0.81 -7.30 6.24
C ASP A 15 -0.18 -6.72 5.24
N GLY A 16 -1.47 -6.98 5.45
CA GLY A 16 -2.51 -6.38 4.62
C GLY A 16 -2.51 -4.86 4.62
N ASP A 17 -2.02 -4.22 5.68
CA ASP A 17 -1.98 -2.76 5.80
C ASP A 17 -0.56 -2.18 5.93
N THR A 18 0.47 -2.97 5.69
CA THR A 18 1.86 -2.51 5.79
C THR A 18 2.68 -3.05 4.62
N CYS A 19 3.36 -2.15 3.91
CA CYS A 19 4.22 -2.55 2.80
C CYS A 19 5.39 -1.59 2.63
N TYR A 20 6.41 -2.06 1.93
CA TYR A 20 7.53 -1.23 1.47
C TYR A 20 7.27 -0.80 0.05
N VAL A 21 7.41 0.49 -0.20
CA VAL A 21 7.21 1.07 -1.54
C VAL A 21 8.46 1.78 -1.99
N LEU A 22 8.71 1.76 -3.29
CA LEU A 22 9.74 2.56 -3.93
C LEU A 22 9.05 3.80 -4.49
N LEU A 23 9.45 4.96 -4.00
CA LEU A 23 8.90 6.26 -4.41
C LEU A 23 9.83 6.91 -5.42
N ASP A 24 9.25 7.46 -6.49
CA ASP A 24 9.99 8.32 -7.41
C ASP A 24 9.93 9.76 -6.89
N MET A 25 11.05 10.21 -6.35
CA MET A 25 11.18 11.53 -5.75
C MET A 25 11.46 12.64 -6.78
N GLY A 26 11.61 12.25 -8.05
CA GLY A 26 12.02 13.17 -9.09
C GLY A 26 13.54 13.28 -9.20
N CYS A 27 14.03 13.84 -10.31
CA CYS A 27 15.47 14.06 -10.57
C CYS A 27 16.31 12.79 -10.45
N HIS A 28 15.75 11.65 -10.82
CA HIS A 28 16.39 10.32 -10.69
C HIS A 28 16.71 9.94 -9.24
N CYS A 29 15.98 10.51 -8.29
CA CYS A 29 16.10 10.14 -6.87
C CYS A 29 14.95 9.19 -6.53
N PHE A 30 15.30 8.04 -5.97
CA PHE A 30 14.33 7.02 -5.56
C PHE A 30 14.53 6.71 -4.09
N HIS A 31 13.42 6.48 -3.39
CA HIS A 31 13.46 6.22 -1.96
C HIS A 31 12.52 5.08 -1.60
N THR A 32 13.03 4.09 -0.88
CA THR A 32 12.22 2.99 -0.34
C THR A 32 11.73 3.38 1.05
N GLU A 33 10.42 3.27 1.27
CA GLU A 33 9.81 3.63 2.54
C GLU A 33 8.82 2.57 2.99
N SER A 34 8.80 2.32 4.29
CA SER A 34 7.76 1.48 4.91
C SER A 34 6.53 2.33 5.15
N LEU A 35 5.39 1.88 4.62
CA LEU A 35 4.13 2.59 4.76
C LEU A 35 3.12 1.72 5.49
N ARG A 36 2.37 2.35 6.41
CA ARG A 36 1.11 1.83 6.87
C ARG A 36 0.01 2.44 6.03
N VAL A 37 -0.87 1.61 5.47
CA VAL A 37 -1.95 2.08 4.61
C VAL A 37 -2.97 2.86 5.42
N ALA A 38 -3.23 4.10 5.02
CA ALA A 38 -4.20 4.95 5.69
C ALA A 38 -5.62 4.50 5.42
N GLY A 39 -6.49 4.66 6.40
CA GLY A 39 -7.93 4.47 6.23
C GLY A 39 -8.42 3.04 6.40
N VAL A 40 -7.55 2.10 6.76
CA VAL A 40 -7.95 0.70 6.94
C VAL A 40 -7.13 0.05 8.06
N ASN A 41 -7.76 -0.87 8.79
CA ASN A 41 -7.08 -1.80 9.69
C ASN A 41 -7.35 -3.22 9.19
N THR A 42 -6.29 -4.01 9.04
CA THR A 42 -6.39 -5.42 8.68
C THR A 42 -5.92 -6.29 9.85
N PRO A 43 -6.33 -7.58 9.90
CA PRO A 43 -5.79 -8.51 10.89
C PRO A 43 -4.27 -8.64 10.74
N GLU A 44 -3.58 -8.71 11.86
CA GLU A 44 -2.12 -8.84 11.87
C GLU A 44 -1.72 -10.28 11.54
N LEU A 45 -0.68 -10.41 10.71
CA LEU A 45 -0.18 -11.71 10.27
C LEU A 45 0.34 -12.57 11.45
N PHE A 46 0.91 -11.94 12.46
CA PHE A 46 1.53 -12.61 13.58
C PHE A 46 0.70 -12.61 14.86
N SER A 47 -0.54 -12.14 14.80
CA SER A 47 -1.47 -12.17 15.93
C SER A 47 -2.14 -13.52 16.01
N GLY A 48 -1.91 -14.27 17.06
CA GLY A 48 -2.44 -15.60 17.37
C GLY A 48 -3.73 -16.00 16.64
N ASP A 49 -4.88 -15.60 17.15
CA ASP A 49 -6.18 -15.98 16.57
C ASP A 49 -6.47 -15.33 15.21
N GLN A 50 -5.71 -14.31 14.84
CA GLN A 50 -5.90 -13.58 13.58
C GLN A 50 -4.91 -13.96 12.49
N ARG A 51 -4.05 -14.95 12.74
CA ARG A 51 -3.00 -15.34 11.80
C ARG A 51 -3.55 -15.72 10.43
N GLU A 52 -4.60 -16.54 10.41
CA GLU A 52 -5.20 -16.99 9.16
C GLU A 52 -5.86 -15.83 8.40
N ALA A 53 -6.60 -14.99 9.10
CA ALA A 53 -7.21 -13.80 8.51
C ALA A 53 -6.16 -12.79 8.05
N GLY A 54 -5.07 -12.64 8.80
CA GLY A 54 -3.94 -11.80 8.41
C GLY A 54 -3.25 -12.29 7.15
N GLY A 55 -3.09 -13.61 7.02
CA GLY A 55 -2.53 -14.22 5.82
C GLY A 55 -3.42 -14.02 4.60
N ALA A 56 -4.73 -14.14 4.76
CA ALA A 56 -5.69 -13.91 3.68
C ALA A 56 -5.67 -12.45 3.22
N ALA A 57 -5.60 -11.50 4.16
CA ALA A 57 -5.51 -10.08 3.83
C ALA A 57 -4.22 -9.77 3.08
N ARG A 58 -3.11 -10.35 3.50
CA ARG A 58 -1.81 -10.18 2.82
C ARG A 58 -1.87 -10.73 1.39
N GLU A 59 -2.42 -11.92 1.21
CA GLU A 59 -2.55 -12.51 -0.13
C GLU A 59 -3.45 -11.68 -1.04
N PHE A 60 -4.53 -11.12 -0.51
CA PHE A 60 -5.37 -10.20 -1.26
C PHE A 60 -4.55 -9.01 -1.79
N VAL A 61 -3.71 -8.42 -0.95
CA VAL A 61 -2.85 -7.29 -1.35
C VAL A 61 -1.84 -7.72 -2.41
N VAL A 62 -1.24 -8.90 -2.27
CA VAL A 62 -0.31 -9.43 -3.27
C VAL A 62 -1.00 -9.56 -4.63
N ASP A 63 -2.20 -10.12 -4.67
CA ASP A 63 -2.95 -10.29 -5.91
C ASP A 63 -3.36 -8.95 -6.51
N TRP A 64 -3.77 -8.00 -5.67
CA TRP A 64 -4.15 -6.66 -6.09
C TRP A 64 -2.96 -5.92 -6.74
N VAL A 65 -1.79 -6.04 -6.12
CA VAL A 65 -0.55 -5.44 -6.64
C VAL A 65 -0.15 -6.08 -7.98
N ILE A 66 -0.18 -7.40 -8.06
CA ILE A 66 0.17 -8.11 -9.29
C ILE A 66 -0.78 -7.73 -10.42
N ASP A 67 -2.07 -7.64 -10.14
CA ASP A 67 -3.07 -7.24 -11.14
C ASP A 67 -2.80 -5.82 -11.66
N ALA A 68 -2.49 -4.88 -10.77
CA ALA A 68 -2.15 -3.53 -11.16
C ALA A 68 -0.86 -3.47 -11.99
N GLU A 69 0.15 -4.25 -11.61
CA GLU A 69 1.40 -4.33 -12.36
C GLU A 69 1.20 -4.91 -13.76
N ASN A 70 0.35 -5.93 -13.88
CA ASN A 70 0.05 -6.56 -15.17
C ASN A 70 -0.72 -5.63 -16.10
N ASN A 71 -1.52 -4.73 -15.55
CA ASN A 71 -2.29 -3.76 -16.33
C ASN A 71 -1.52 -2.47 -16.62
N ALA A 72 -0.37 -2.27 -15.98
CA ALA A 72 0.46 -1.10 -16.23
C ALA A 72 1.14 -1.20 -17.59
N ALA A 73 1.33 -0.07 -18.24
CA ALA A 73 2.11 -0.01 -19.47
C ALA A 73 3.56 -0.39 -19.17
N ASN A 74 4.26 -0.89 -20.19
CA ASN A 74 5.64 -1.32 -20.07
C ASN A 74 6.49 -0.19 -19.47
N GLN A 75 7.23 -0.48 -18.39
CA GLN A 75 8.07 0.46 -17.66
C GLN A 75 7.32 1.58 -16.95
N ASP A 76 6.00 1.51 -16.87
CA ASP A 76 5.23 2.48 -16.11
C ASP A 76 5.22 2.13 -14.62
N TRP A 77 4.99 3.16 -13.81
CA TRP A 77 4.83 3.01 -12.37
C TRP A 77 3.36 2.76 -12.07
N PRO A 78 2.98 1.60 -11.51
CA PRO A 78 1.57 1.22 -11.42
C PRO A 78 0.76 1.95 -10.35
N PHE A 79 1.43 2.61 -9.40
CA PHE A 79 0.77 3.22 -8.25
C PHE A 79 1.11 4.68 -8.09
N GLU A 80 0.20 5.41 -7.42
CA GLU A 80 0.45 6.71 -6.84
C GLU A 80 0.29 6.60 -5.33
N VAL A 81 1.21 7.22 -4.59
CA VAL A 81 1.21 7.20 -3.13
C VAL A 81 1.24 8.62 -2.61
N GLU A 82 0.33 8.93 -1.70
CA GLU A 82 0.36 10.17 -0.93
C GLU A 82 0.81 9.83 0.49
N THR A 83 1.86 10.49 0.97
CA THR A 83 2.47 10.16 2.26
C THR A 83 2.14 11.16 3.33
N PHE A 84 1.99 10.66 4.55
CA PHE A 84 1.77 11.46 5.76
C PHE A 84 2.71 10.95 6.84
N LYS A 85 3.29 11.85 7.63
CA LYS A 85 4.12 11.45 8.76
C LYS A 85 3.25 10.86 9.87
N ASP A 86 3.56 9.65 10.30
CA ASP A 86 2.91 9.04 11.45
C ASP A 86 3.42 9.71 12.73
N ARG A 87 2.52 10.36 13.47
CA ARG A 87 2.87 11.08 14.71
C ARG A 87 3.20 10.13 15.85
N MET A 88 2.78 8.88 15.75
CA MET A 88 2.96 7.89 16.82
C MET A 88 4.27 7.12 16.70
N THR A 89 4.91 7.15 15.54
CA THR A 89 6.20 6.48 15.31
C THR A 89 7.14 7.40 14.55
N PHE A 90 8.44 7.25 14.77
CA PHE A 90 9.44 8.01 14.04
C PHE A 90 9.92 7.32 12.76
N SER A 91 9.65 6.03 12.63
CA SER A 91 10.25 5.20 11.58
C SER A 91 9.31 4.86 10.43
N ARG A 92 8.04 5.27 10.52
CA ARG A 92 7.03 4.84 9.55
C ARG A 92 6.18 6.01 9.10
N TYR A 93 5.84 5.99 7.82
CA TYR A 93 4.86 6.91 7.24
C TYR A 93 3.53 6.21 7.06
N ILE A 94 2.47 6.99 7.06
CA ILE A 94 1.14 6.55 6.65
C ILE A 94 0.97 6.99 5.20
N GLY A 95 0.36 6.15 4.38
CA GLY A 95 0.17 6.48 2.98
C GLY A 95 -1.15 6.00 2.40
N HIS A 96 -1.67 6.77 1.45
CA HIS A 96 -2.73 6.31 0.55
C HIS A 96 -2.08 5.74 -0.69
N ILE A 97 -2.42 4.50 -1.03
CA ILE A 97 -1.90 3.82 -2.21
C ILE A 97 -3.06 3.64 -3.18
N VAL A 98 -2.90 4.18 -4.38
CA VAL A 98 -3.93 4.16 -5.43
C VAL A 98 -3.33 3.55 -6.69
N ARG A 99 -4.03 2.59 -7.30
CA ARG A 99 -3.61 2.06 -8.59
C ARG A 99 -4.03 3.02 -9.69
N LYS A 100 -3.13 3.28 -10.62
CA LYS A 100 -3.33 4.29 -11.66
C LYS A 100 -4.32 3.87 -12.72
N ASP A 101 -4.43 2.58 -13.00
CA ASP A 101 -5.29 2.05 -14.06
C ASP A 101 -6.78 2.22 -13.77
N THR A 102 -7.20 2.06 -12.53
CA THR A 102 -8.61 2.14 -12.14
C THR A 102 -8.93 3.31 -11.21
N GLY A 103 -7.93 3.89 -10.56
CA GLY A 103 -8.14 4.90 -9.52
C GLY A 103 -8.57 4.32 -8.17
N GLU A 104 -8.58 2.98 -8.02
CA GLU A 104 -8.99 2.34 -6.78
C GLU A 104 -7.89 2.46 -5.72
N SER A 105 -8.27 2.83 -4.48
CA SER A 105 -7.34 2.81 -3.37
C SER A 105 -7.25 1.42 -2.75
N LEU A 106 -6.08 1.08 -2.22
CA LEU A 106 -5.88 -0.18 -1.53
C LEU A 106 -6.79 -0.30 -0.30
N ALA A 107 -6.95 0.79 0.45
CA ALA A 107 -7.84 0.79 1.62
C ALA A 107 -9.27 0.45 1.25
N ALA A 108 -9.81 1.08 0.20
CA ALA A 108 -11.17 0.80 -0.28
C ALA A 108 -11.31 -0.64 -0.77
N ALA A 109 -10.30 -1.16 -1.47
CA ALA A 109 -10.31 -2.54 -1.96
C ALA A 109 -10.33 -3.54 -0.81
N LEU A 110 -9.52 -3.32 0.22
CA LEU A 110 -9.48 -4.20 1.39
C LEU A 110 -10.81 -4.21 2.16
N VAL A 111 -11.41 -3.04 2.35
CA VAL A 111 -12.70 -2.94 3.05
C VAL A 111 -13.81 -3.62 2.22
N ALA A 112 -13.85 -3.37 0.92
CA ALA A 112 -14.86 -3.95 0.03
C ALA A 112 -14.76 -5.47 -0.04
N ALA A 113 -13.55 -6.02 0.05
CA ALA A 113 -13.32 -7.46 0.01
C ALA A 113 -13.53 -8.15 1.36
N GLY A 114 -13.77 -7.39 2.43
CA GLY A 114 -13.96 -7.94 3.76
C GLY A 114 -12.66 -8.28 4.50
N HIS A 115 -11.51 -7.81 4.00
CA HIS A 115 -10.21 -8.07 4.60
C HIS A 115 -9.76 -6.98 5.57
N GLY A 116 -10.49 -5.90 5.70
CA GLY A 116 -10.14 -4.81 6.57
C GLY A 116 -11.35 -4.04 7.05
N VAL A 117 -11.15 -3.24 8.08
CA VAL A 117 -12.17 -2.37 8.68
C VAL A 117 -11.71 -0.94 8.44
N ALA A 118 -12.63 -0.08 8.00
CA ALA A 118 -12.35 1.34 7.82
C ALA A 118 -11.95 1.98 9.15
N SER A 119 -10.95 2.82 9.11
CA SER A 119 -10.47 3.50 10.31
C SER A 119 -10.31 5.00 10.11
#